data_84d43b02fa2e103bb5a79307bbb0911f
#
_entry.id   84d43b02fa2e103bb5a79307bbb0911f
#
_cell.length_a   1.000
_cell.length_b   1.000
_cell.length_c   1.000
_cell.angle_alpha   90.00
_cell.angle_beta   90.00
_cell.angle_gamma   90.00
#
_symmetry.space_group_name_H-M   'P 1'
#
loop_
_entity.id
_entity.type
_entity.pdbx_description
1 polymer ?
#
loop_
_entity_poly.entity_id
_entity_poly.type
_entity_poly.pdbx_seq_one_letter_code
_entity_poly.pdbx_strand_id
1 'polypeptide(L)'
;MIIRKSLIAVGTLAMAVGVASCSSDDSTGASDATTSAAATSTSASAAAAATPTAAELQATLVTFFDPAVGTTEKVALVEDGNSQAAVLEQFNGVLRGYPLTAEVTKVTAVDEDTVSATTTIAGPHGGAASEVVFDQIDGKWVISEDAACTIFSMGKLTCVK
;
A
#
# COMPACT_ATOMS: atom_id res chain seq x y z
N MET A 1 -32.18 5.92 -5.31
CA MET A 1 -31.73 7.31 -5.44
C MET A 1 -31.80 7.96 -4.07
N ILE A 2 -30.74 7.85 -3.27
CA ILE A 2 -30.70 8.42 -1.92
C ILE A 2 -29.36 9.16 -1.82
N ILE A 3 -29.46 10.48 -1.94
CA ILE A 3 -28.34 11.41 -1.83
C ILE A 3 -28.08 11.64 -0.33
N ARG A 4 -26.95 11.17 0.19
CA ARG A 4 -26.48 11.52 1.53
C ARG A 4 -25.50 12.69 1.41
N LYS A 5 -25.98 13.87 1.78
CA LYS A 5 -25.17 15.07 1.98
C LYS A 5 -24.40 14.91 3.29
N SER A 6 -23.09 14.82 3.25
CA SER A 6 -22.23 14.92 4.43
C SER A 6 -21.74 16.34 4.60
N LEU A 7 -21.99 16.88 5.79
CA LEU A 7 -21.64 18.23 6.24
C LEU A 7 -20.15 18.31 6.54
N ILE A 8 -19.52 19.33 5.99
CA ILE A 8 -18.13 19.72 6.26
C ILE A 8 -18.11 20.51 7.57
N ALA A 9 -17.40 20.04 8.57
CA ALA A 9 -17.06 20.79 9.76
C ALA A 9 -15.66 21.39 9.60
N VAL A 10 -15.60 22.72 9.53
CA VAL A 10 -14.37 23.51 9.55
C VAL A 10 -13.93 23.67 10.99
N GLY A 11 -12.78 23.13 11.35
CA GLY A 11 -12.12 23.32 12.64
C GLY A 11 -10.83 24.10 12.47
N THR A 12 -10.85 25.38 12.82
CA THR A 12 -9.67 26.23 13.01
C THR A 12 -9.05 25.98 14.37
N LEU A 13 -7.73 25.77 14.49
CA LEU A 13 -7.02 26.11 15.72
C LEU A 13 -5.51 26.28 15.54
N ALA A 14 -5.12 27.46 15.79
CA ALA A 14 -4.14 28.11 16.70
C ALA A 14 -2.71 27.51 16.79
N MET A 15 -1.79 28.39 16.40
CA MET A 15 -0.32 28.34 16.58
C MET A 15 0.05 28.48 18.07
N ALA A 16 1.07 27.72 18.49
CA ALA A 16 1.89 28.05 19.65
C ALA A 16 3.38 27.98 19.26
N VAL A 17 4.00 29.13 19.28
CA VAL A 17 5.46 29.32 19.11
C VAL A 17 6.12 29.15 20.47
N GLY A 18 7.03 28.18 20.61
CA GLY A 18 7.87 27.99 21.79
C GLY A 18 9.34 28.14 21.40
N VAL A 19 9.93 29.28 21.74
CA VAL A 19 11.39 29.50 21.69
C VAL A 19 12.00 28.98 22.98
N ALA A 20 13.02 28.13 22.91
CA ALA A 20 13.88 27.78 24.03
C ALA A 20 15.34 28.00 23.68
N SER A 21 15.96 28.86 24.45
CA SER A 21 17.31 29.41 24.34
C SER A 21 18.38 28.38 24.70
N CYS A 22 19.51 28.51 24.00
CA CYS A 22 20.81 27.96 24.37
C CYS A 22 21.34 28.61 25.66
N SER A 23 21.92 27.83 26.54
CA SER A 23 22.94 28.33 27.47
C SER A 23 24.02 27.26 27.63
N SER A 24 25.21 27.62 27.23
CA SER A 24 26.44 26.91 27.54
C SER A 24 26.87 27.30 28.95
N ASP A 25 27.30 26.34 29.75
CA ASP A 25 28.36 26.57 30.73
C ASP A 25 29.10 25.29 31.09
N ASP A 26 30.38 25.42 31.06
CA ASP A 26 31.47 24.51 31.37
C ASP A 26 31.60 24.34 32.89
N SER A 27 31.78 23.16 33.44
CA SER A 27 32.63 22.89 34.59
C SER A 27 32.74 21.43 34.94
N THR A 28 33.94 21.00 34.98
CA THR A 28 34.60 19.81 35.51
C THR A 28 34.09 19.34 36.92
N GLY A 29 33.92 18.02 37.11
CA GLY A 29 33.79 17.43 38.44
C GLY A 29 33.45 15.96 38.44
N ALA A 30 34.35 15.14 38.96
CA ALA A 30 34.34 13.68 38.96
C ALA A 30 33.32 13.05 39.92
N SER A 31 33.01 11.78 39.61
CA SER A 31 32.56 10.66 40.47
C SER A 31 31.18 10.74 41.13
N ASP A 32 30.24 9.89 40.78
CA ASP A 32 29.95 8.65 41.49
C ASP A 32 28.85 7.85 40.77
N ALA A 33 28.99 6.53 40.84
CA ALA A 33 28.09 5.59 40.21
C ALA A 33 26.76 5.48 40.98
N THR A 34 25.63 5.69 40.27
CA THR A 34 24.36 5.13 40.73
C THR A 34 23.57 4.69 39.47
N THR A 35 23.53 3.38 39.34
CA THR A 35 22.71 2.68 38.32
C THR A 35 21.24 2.99 38.58
N SER A 36 20.68 3.88 37.78
CA SER A 36 19.23 4.07 37.69
C SER A 36 18.79 3.49 36.34
N ALA A 37 18.15 2.32 36.41
CA ALA A 37 17.53 1.70 35.27
C ALA A 37 16.39 2.62 34.78
N ALA A 38 16.66 3.41 33.77
CA ALA A 38 15.64 4.11 33.03
C ALA A 38 14.84 3.07 32.25
N ALA A 39 13.62 2.79 32.70
CA ALA A 39 12.64 2.07 31.90
C ALA A 39 12.38 2.89 30.65
N THR A 40 12.94 2.44 29.53
CA THR A 40 12.64 2.96 28.20
C THR A 40 11.21 2.53 27.89
N SER A 41 10.26 3.40 28.19
CA SER A 41 8.91 3.29 27.64
C SER A 41 9.04 3.49 26.12
N THR A 42 9.13 2.39 25.38
CA THR A 42 8.96 2.38 23.95
C THR A 42 7.50 2.74 23.69
N SER A 43 7.22 4.03 23.58
CA SER A 43 6.01 4.50 22.91
C SER A 43 6.09 3.94 21.49
N ALA A 44 5.30 2.91 21.22
CA ALA A 44 4.99 2.53 19.86
C ALA A 44 4.23 3.71 19.26
N SER A 45 4.96 4.67 18.68
CA SER A 45 4.42 5.60 17.72
C SER A 45 3.85 4.72 16.63
N ALA A 46 2.53 4.77 16.40
CA ALA A 46 1.95 4.24 15.19
C ALA A 46 2.70 4.95 14.06
N ALA A 47 3.61 4.24 13.42
CA ALA A 47 4.31 4.75 12.27
C ALA A 47 3.22 5.06 11.24
N ALA A 48 3.08 6.30 10.84
CA ALA A 48 2.34 6.65 9.63
C ALA A 48 2.87 5.69 8.55
N ALA A 49 1.97 4.99 7.90
CA ALA A 49 2.33 3.97 6.94
C ALA A 49 3.25 4.60 5.88
N ALA A 50 4.47 4.09 5.79
CA ALA A 50 5.41 4.61 4.82
C ALA A 50 4.88 4.30 3.43
N THR A 51 4.82 5.31 2.56
CA THR A 51 4.49 5.11 1.15
C THR A 51 5.36 3.98 0.57
N PRO A 52 4.76 2.96 -0.07
CA PRO A 52 5.50 1.82 -0.57
C PRO A 52 6.43 2.23 -1.70
N THR A 53 7.53 1.54 -1.83
CA THR A 53 8.43 1.71 -2.97
C THR A 53 7.86 1.08 -4.24
N ALA A 54 8.29 1.55 -5.41
CA ALA A 54 7.94 0.90 -6.67
C ALA A 54 8.34 -0.58 -6.69
N ALA A 55 9.45 -0.95 -6.06
CA ALA A 55 9.93 -2.33 -5.99
C ALA A 55 9.01 -3.25 -5.16
N GLU A 56 8.42 -2.74 -4.07
CA GLU A 56 7.47 -3.50 -3.25
C GLU A 56 6.19 -3.78 -4.02
N LEU A 57 5.61 -2.76 -4.67
CA LEU A 57 4.42 -2.93 -5.50
C LEU A 57 4.70 -3.80 -6.73
N GLN A 58 5.90 -3.68 -7.31
CA GLN A 58 6.38 -4.54 -8.38
C GLN A 58 6.37 -6.01 -7.97
N ALA A 59 6.87 -6.33 -6.78
CA ALA A 59 6.91 -7.71 -6.27
C ALA A 59 5.49 -8.29 -6.12
N THR A 60 4.53 -7.50 -5.65
CA THR A 60 3.11 -7.88 -5.55
C THR A 60 2.54 -8.20 -6.93
N LEU A 61 2.79 -7.35 -7.94
CA LEU A 61 2.30 -7.58 -9.30
C LEU A 61 2.97 -8.77 -10.00
N VAL A 62 4.27 -8.99 -9.78
CA VAL A 62 4.97 -10.17 -10.30
C VAL A 62 4.32 -11.44 -9.77
N THR A 63 4.06 -11.52 -8.47
CA THR A 63 3.37 -12.66 -7.85
C THR A 63 1.94 -12.80 -8.37
N PHE A 64 1.22 -11.69 -8.54
CA PHE A 64 -0.16 -11.68 -9.04
C PHE A 64 -0.26 -12.18 -10.49
N PHE A 65 0.69 -11.83 -11.36
CA PHE A 65 0.71 -12.28 -12.76
C PHE A 65 1.42 -13.62 -12.99
N ASP A 66 2.05 -14.22 -11.99
CA ASP A 66 2.67 -15.53 -12.13
C ASP A 66 1.62 -16.65 -12.16
N PRO A 67 1.43 -17.38 -13.27
CA PRO A 67 0.46 -18.47 -13.36
C PRO A 67 0.80 -19.69 -12.50
N ALA A 68 2.04 -19.80 -11.98
CA ALA A 68 2.46 -20.86 -11.09
C ALA A 68 2.02 -20.61 -9.63
N VAL A 69 1.74 -19.36 -9.27
CA VAL A 69 1.27 -19.00 -7.95
C VAL A 69 -0.20 -19.40 -7.78
N GLY A 70 -0.50 -20.10 -6.69
CA GLY A 70 -1.83 -20.63 -6.41
C GLY A 70 -2.85 -19.53 -6.07
N THR A 71 -4.13 -19.82 -6.30
CA THR A 71 -5.24 -18.89 -6.01
C THR A 71 -5.26 -18.44 -4.55
N THR A 72 -4.97 -19.33 -3.59
CA THR A 72 -4.95 -19.01 -2.15
C THR A 72 -3.91 -17.91 -1.83
N GLU A 73 -2.77 -17.92 -2.49
CA GLU A 73 -1.73 -16.91 -2.29
C GLU A 73 -2.13 -15.59 -2.95
N LYS A 74 -2.73 -15.65 -4.15
CA LYS A 74 -3.20 -14.45 -4.88
C LYS A 74 -4.37 -13.75 -4.18
N VAL A 75 -5.23 -14.48 -3.50
CA VAL A 75 -6.31 -13.93 -2.66
C VAL A 75 -5.75 -12.94 -1.64
N ALA A 76 -4.59 -13.22 -1.05
CA ALA A 76 -3.94 -12.35 -0.08
C ALA A 76 -3.29 -11.09 -0.70
N LEU A 77 -3.24 -10.96 -2.01
CA LEU A 77 -2.69 -9.83 -2.75
C LEU A 77 -3.74 -8.84 -3.24
N VAL A 78 -5.02 -9.16 -3.04
CA VAL A 78 -6.15 -8.37 -3.53
C VAL A 78 -7.06 -8.00 -2.36
N GLU A 79 -7.53 -6.77 -2.34
CA GLU A 79 -8.56 -6.33 -1.42
C GLU A 79 -9.83 -7.19 -1.62
N ASP A 80 -10.41 -7.66 -0.52
CA ASP A 80 -11.53 -8.63 -0.53
C ASP A 80 -11.31 -9.83 -1.48
N GLY A 81 -10.06 -10.26 -1.63
CA GLY A 81 -9.66 -11.30 -2.58
C GLY A 81 -10.36 -12.65 -2.37
N ASN A 82 -10.89 -12.92 -1.16
CA ASN A 82 -11.68 -14.13 -0.90
C ASN A 82 -12.94 -14.18 -1.77
N SER A 83 -13.61 -13.05 -1.95
CA SER A 83 -14.78 -12.92 -2.83
C SER A 83 -14.40 -13.14 -4.29
N GLN A 84 -13.16 -12.84 -4.66
CA GLN A 84 -12.63 -12.98 -6.02
C GLN A 84 -11.95 -14.34 -6.30
N ALA A 85 -11.96 -15.30 -5.35
CA ALA A 85 -11.20 -16.54 -5.47
C ALA A 85 -11.52 -17.33 -6.76
N ALA A 86 -12.79 -17.44 -7.14
CA ALA A 86 -13.21 -18.13 -8.36
C ALA A 86 -12.74 -17.42 -9.64
N VAL A 87 -12.70 -16.09 -9.62
CA VAL A 87 -12.19 -15.26 -10.74
C VAL A 87 -10.68 -15.38 -10.85
N LEU A 88 -9.97 -15.36 -9.72
CA LEU A 88 -8.52 -15.56 -9.65
C LEU A 88 -8.10 -16.93 -10.20
N GLU A 89 -8.88 -17.98 -9.95
CA GLU A 89 -8.62 -19.29 -10.54
C GLU A 89 -8.74 -19.26 -12.06
N GLN A 90 -9.81 -18.63 -12.59
CA GLN A 90 -9.99 -18.44 -14.03
C GLN A 90 -8.85 -17.58 -14.61
N PHE A 91 -8.45 -16.53 -13.90
CA PHE A 91 -7.36 -15.66 -14.30
C PHE A 91 -6.03 -16.41 -14.40
N ASN A 92 -5.73 -17.32 -13.49
CA ASN A 92 -4.58 -18.23 -13.61
C ASN A 92 -4.64 -19.07 -14.89
N GLY A 93 -5.83 -19.50 -15.29
CA GLY A 93 -6.04 -20.18 -16.57
C GLY A 93 -5.70 -19.28 -17.78
N VAL A 94 -6.14 -18.03 -17.74
CA VAL A 94 -5.81 -17.03 -18.77
C VAL A 94 -4.30 -16.78 -18.84
N LEU A 95 -3.64 -16.59 -17.70
CA LEU A 95 -2.20 -16.30 -17.64
C LEU A 95 -1.32 -17.46 -18.20
N ARG A 96 -1.76 -18.72 -18.07
CA ARG A 96 -1.05 -19.85 -18.68
C ARG A 96 -1.05 -19.80 -20.21
N GLY A 97 -2.12 -19.29 -20.81
CA GLY A 97 -2.23 -19.15 -22.25
C GLY A 97 -1.76 -17.78 -22.77
N TYR A 98 -1.79 -16.77 -21.89
CA TYR A 98 -1.43 -15.40 -22.23
C TYR A 98 -0.66 -14.79 -21.05
N PRO A 99 0.65 -15.03 -20.96
CA PRO A 99 1.46 -14.52 -19.87
C PRO A 99 1.53 -13.00 -19.89
N LEU A 100 1.33 -12.40 -18.72
CA LEU A 100 1.43 -10.96 -18.52
C LEU A 100 2.64 -10.64 -17.63
N THR A 101 3.24 -9.48 -17.88
CA THR A 101 4.26 -8.87 -17.03
C THR A 101 3.80 -7.47 -16.63
N ALA A 102 4.28 -7.00 -15.49
CA ALA A 102 4.05 -5.64 -15.05
C ALA A 102 5.38 -4.97 -14.70
N GLU A 103 5.49 -3.68 -14.98
CA GLU A 103 6.61 -2.83 -14.58
C GLU A 103 6.06 -1.56 -13.94
N VAL A 104 6.34 -1.38 -12.64
CA VAL A 104 5.96 -0.18 -11.89
C VAL A 104 7.00 0.90 -12.13
N THR A 105 6.59 2.00 -12.76
CA THR A 105 7.48 3.12 -13.12
C THR A 105 7.38 4.29 -12.15
N LYS A 106 6.22 4.47 -11.48
CA LYS A 106 5.98 5.56 -10.55
C LYS A 106 4.97 5.14 -9.48
N VAL A 107 5.15 5.62 -8.26
CA VAL A 107 4.17 5.52 -7.18
C VAL A 107 3.77 6.93 -6.75
N THR A 108 2.49 7.17 -6.57
CA THR A 108 1.93 8.45 -6.14
C THR A 108 0.96 8.17 -5.00
N ALA A 109 1.16 8.80 -3.84
CA ALA A 109 0.21 8.74 -2.75
C ALA A 109 -1.11 9.41 -3.17
N VAL A 110 -2.23 8.75 -2.92
CA VAL A 110 -3.58 9.26 -3.13
C VAL A 110 -4.11 9.78 -1.79
N ASP A 111 -3.97 8.98 -0.75
CA ASP A 111 -4.23 9.33 0.65
C ASP A 111 -3.31 8.55 1.60
N GLU A 112 -3.67 8.45 2.89
CA GLU A 112 -2.82 7.81 3.92
C GLU A 112 -2.65 6.30 3.70
N ASP A 113 -3.69 5.65 3.19
CA ASP A 113 -3.77 4.19 3.06
C ASP A 113 -3.91 3.74 1.59
N THR A 114 -3.83 4.67 0.63
CA THR A 114 -4.03 4.40 -0.80
C THR A 114 -2.92 5.03 -1.64
N VAL A 115 -2.37 4.25 -2.56
CA VAL A 115 -1.42 4.74 -3.56
C VAL A 115 -1.85 4.33 -4.98
N SER A 116 -1.51 5.16 -5.96
CA SER A 116 -1.62 4.83 -7.38
C SER A 116 -0.24 4.55 -7.95
N ALA A 117 -0.10 3.41 -8.62
CA ALA A 117 1.12 2.99 -9.31
C ALA A 117 0.93 3.09 -10.82
N THR A 118 1.71 3.98 -11.46
CA THR A 118 1.82 3.97 -12.93
C THR A 118 2.60 2.72 -13.33
N THR A 119 1.92 1.81 -14.03
CA THR A 119 2.41 0.47 -14.33
C THR A 119 2.29 0.20 -15.82
N THR A 120 3.34 -0.34 -16.43
CA THR A 120 3.23 -0.90 -17.79
C THR A 120 2.86 -2.38 -17.68
N ILE A 121 1.67 -2.74 -18.12
CA ILE A 121 1.24 -4.15 -18.21
C ILE A 121 1.46 -4.60 -19.65
N ALA A 122 2.26 -5.66 -19.83
CA ALA A 122 2.63 -6.14 -21.15
C ALA A 122 2.33 -7.65 -21.28
N GLY A 123 1.88 -8.02 -22.48
CA GLY A 123 1.66 -9.39 -22.91
C GLY A 123 2.36 -9.67 -24.23
N PRO A 124 2.15 -10.85 -24.85
CA PRO A 124 2.81 -11.26 -26.09
C PRO A 124 2.59 -10.30 -27.29
N HIS A 125 1.57 -9.48 -27.24
CA HIS A 125 1.21 -8.54 -28.32
C HIS A 125 1.58 -7.08 -28.00
N GLY A 126 2.33 -6.84 -26.93
CA GLY A 126 2.75 -5.51 -26.49
C GLY A 126 2.18 -5.14 -25.13
N GLY A 127 2.47 -3.92 -24.70
CA GLY A 127 2.08 -3.40 -23.39
C GLY A 127 1.37 -2.05 -23.47
N ALA A 128 0.67 -1.72 -22.42
CA ALA A 128 0.05 -0.42 -22.21
C ALA A 128 0.30 0.07 -20.79
N ALA A 129 0.44 1.40 -20.67
CA ALA A 129 0.46 2.03 -19.37
C ALA A 129 -0.93 1.96 -18.73
N SER A 130 -0.98 1.61 -17.45
CA SER A 130 -2.18 1.50 -16.64
C SER A 130 -1.91 2.07 -15.26
N GLU A 131 -2.91 2.66 -14.65
CA GLU A 131 -2.86 3.00 -13.22
C GLU A 131 -3.39 1.81 -12.43
N VAL A 132 -2.60 1.30 -11.49
CA VAL A 132 -2.99 0.25 -10.57
C VAL A 132 -3.03 0.86 -9.17
N VAL A 133 -4.20 0.87 -8.56
CA VAL A 133 -4.40 1.37 -7.20
C VAL A 133 -4.13 0.24 -6.22
N PHE A 134 -3.44 0.59 -5.12
CA PHE A 134 -3.17 -0.30 -4.01
C PHE A 134 -3.68 0.35 -2.73
N ASP A 135 -4.28 -0.48 -1.88
CA ASP A 135 -4.75 -0.09 -0.56
C ASP A 135 -3.94 -0.80 0.52
N GLN A 136 -3.73 -0.11 1.64
CA GLN A 136 -3.06 -0.69 2.78
C GLN A 136 -4.07 -1.35 3.72
N ILE A 137 -4.00 -2.68 3.81
CA ILE A 137 -4.85 -3.48 4.69
C ILE A 137 -3.96 -4.27 5.64
N ASP A 138 -4.18 -4.12 6.94
CA ASP A 138 -3.40 -4.78 8.00
C ASP A 138 -1.87 -4.58 7.84
N GLY A 139 -1.47 -3.38 7.40
CA GLY A 139 -0.07 -3.01 7.19
C GLY A 139 0.57 -3.60 5.93
N LYS A 140 -0.20 -4.18 5.02
CA LYS A 140 0.25 -4.71 3.73
C LYS A 140 -0.40 -3.94 2.59
N TRP A 141 0.37 -3.68 1.55
CA TRP A 141 -0.13 -3.10 0.32
C TRP A 141 -0.69 -4.20 -0.59
N VAL A 142 -1.98 -4.13 -0.87
CA VAL A 142 -2.72 -5.07 -1.72
C VAL A 142 -3.32 -4.32 -2.91
N ILE A 143 -3.57 -5.01 -4.01
CA ILE A 143 -4.25 -4.45 -5.18
C ILE A 143 -5.69 -4.16 -4.78
N SER A 144 -6.17 -2.93 -5.00
CA SER A 144 -7.56 -2.58 -4.71
C SER A 144 -8.53 -3.44 -5.51
N GLU A 145 -9.74 -3.67 -4.98
CA GLU A 145 -10.76 -4.46 -5.67
C GLU A 145 -11.04 -3.91 -7.07
N ASP A 146 -11.21 -2.60 -7.22
CA ASP A 146 -11.49 -1.97 -8.50
C ASP A 146 -10.34 -2.13 -9.52
N ALA A 147 -9.08 -2.04 -9.06
CA ALA A 147 -7.92 -2.27 -9.93
C ALA A 147 -7.83 -3.74 -10.36
N ALA A 148 -8.05 -4.68 -9.46
CA ALA A 148 -8.09 -6.11 -9.78
C ALA A 148 -9.22 -6.41 -10.78
N CYS A 149 -10.40 -5.85 -10.57
CA CYS A 149 -11.54 -5.99 -11.47
C CYS A 149 -11.26 -5.42 -12.86
N THR A 150 -10.54 -4.32 -12.94
CA THR A 150 -10.08 -3.74 -14.21
C THR A 150 -9.14 -4.71 -14.94
N ILE A 151 -8.18 -5.30 -14.22
CA ILE A 151 -7.25 -6.29 -14.79
C ILE A 151 -8.01 -7.55 -15.25
N PHE A 152 -8.94 -8.06 -14.45
CA PHE A 152 -9.75 -9.23 -14.84
C PHE A 152 -10.58 -8.96 -16.10
N SER A 153 -11.15 -7.76 -16.24
CA SER A 153 -11.92 -7.36 -17.41
C SER A 153 -11.09 -7.36 -18.71
N MET A 154 -9.78 -7.05 -18.64
CA MET A 154 -8.87 -7.18 -19.77
C MET A 154 -8.76 -8.63 -20.24
N GLY A 155 -8.83 -9.60 -19.32
CA GLY A 155 -8.92 -11.03 -19.59
C GLY A 155 -10.33 -11.53 -19.92
N LYS A 156 -11.32 -10.63 -20.09
CA LYS A 156 -12.74 -10.93 -20.30
C LYS A 156 -13.39 -11.72 -19.17
N LEU A 157 -12.86 -11.56 -17.97
CA LEU A 157 -13.43 -12.15 -16.77
C LEU A 157 -14.35 -11.14 -16.08
N THR A 158 -15.39 -11.63 -15.43
CA THR A 158 -16.35 -10.79 -14.69
C THR A 158 -16.02 -10.84 -13.21
N CYS A 159 -15.79 -9.67 -12.64
CA CYS A 159 -15.56 -9.50 -11.21
C CYS A 159 -16.82 -9.78 -10.41
N VAL A 160 -16.67 -10.32 -9.21
CA VAL A 160 -17.74 -10.41 -8.22
C VAL A 160 -17.84 -9.06 -7.50
N LYS A 161 -19.04 -8.50 -7.42
CA LYS A 161 -19.33 -7.24 -6.72
C LYS A 161 -20.30 -7.49 -5.58
#